data_c01aea3ada3d9fdd01bd6776b18e2a88
#
_entry.id   c01aea3ada3d9fdd01bd6776b18e2a88
#
_cell.length_a   1.000
_cell.length_b   1.000
_cell.length_c   1.000
_cell.angle_alpha   90.00
_cell.angle_beta   90.00
_cell.angle_gamma   90.00
#
_symmetry.space_group_name_H-M   'P 1'
#
loop_
_entity.id
_entity.type
_entity.pdbx_description
1 polymer ?
#
loop_
_entity_poly.entity_id
_entity_poly.type
_entity_poly.pdbx_seq_one_letter_code
_entity_poly.pdbx_strand_id
1 'polypeptide(L)'
;MRESSEEHERILEPHRVEEQRNARKEAEDRLRDRGIPVFARDTDDEVADLLDAIERFESAVEALGGDLLVNRLGASEPQDRAFVPPARAPGEGAENYRSRVLAAAAALRRRQRAD
;
A
#
# COMPACT_ATOMS: atom_id res chain seq x y z
N MET A 1 -19.96 21.47 -30.34
CA MET A 1 -19.71 20.14 -29.77
C MET A 1 -18.50 20.10 -28.87
N ARG A 2 -17.36 20.67 -29.28
CA ARG A 2 -16.20 20.76 -28.40
C ARG A 2 -16.48 21.51 -27.11
N GLU A 3 -17.24 22.60 -27.22
CA GLU A 3 -17.59 23.40 -26.09
C GLU A 3 -18.43 22.64 -25.06
N SER A 4 -19.35 21.82 -25.54
CA SER A 4 -20.17 20.98 -24.68
C SER A 4 -19.33 19.98 -23.91
N SER A 5 -18.34 19.38 -24.57
CA SER A 5 -17.43 18.42 -23.92
C SER A 5 -16.59 19.09 -22.85
N GLU A 6 -16.08 20.28 -23.15
CA GLU A 6 -15.26 21.03 -22.21
C GLU A 6 -16.10 21.46 -20.99
N GLU A 7 -17.32 21.90 -21.21
CA GLU A 7 -18.22 22.25 -20.11
C GLU A 7 -18.56 21.03 -19.28
N HIS A 8 -18.78 19.91 -19.91
CA HIS A 8 -19.05 18.66 -19.21
C HIS A 8 -17.88 18.23 -18.35
N GLU A 9 -16.66 18.34 -18.87
CA GLU A 9 -15.45 18.02 -18.11
C GLU A 9 -15.29 18.93 -16.91
N ARG A 10 -15.56 20.23 -17.07
CA ARG A 10 -15.48 21.19 -15.96
C ARG A 10 -16.48 20.86 -14.86
N ILE A 11 -17.68 20.43 -15.23
CA ILE A 11 -18.70 20.06 -14.27
C ILE A 11 -18.27 18.82 -13.48
N LEU A 12 -17.55 17.90 -14.12
CA LEU A 12 -17.10 16.68 -13.49
C LEU A 12 -15.84 16.83 -12.63
N GLU A 13 -15.05 17.90 -12.82
CA GLU A 13 -13.83 18.12 -12.04
C GLU A 13 -14.01 18.07 -10.52
N PRO A 14 -15.02 18.72 -9.92
CA PRO A 14 -15.23 18.62 -8.49
C PRO A 14 -15.48 17.18 -8.02
N HIS A 15 -16.19 16.40 -8.78
CA HIS A 15 -16.43 15.00 -8.46
C HIS A 15 -15.15 14.17 -8.49
N ARG A 16 -14.28 14.42 -9.48
CA ARG A 16 -12.99 13.74 -9.57
C ARG A 16 -12.13 14.05 -8.37
N VAL A 17 -12.11 15.31 -7.93
CA VAL A 17 -11.32 15.70 -6.76
C VAL A 17 -11.84 15.01 -5.51
N GLU A 18 -13.14 14.93 -5.32
CA GLU A 18 -13.73 14.21 -4.19
C GLU A 18 -13.44 12.72 -4.25
N GLU A 19 -13.58 12.12 -5.42
CA GLU A 19 -13.28 10.71 -5.61
C GLU A 19 -11.82 10.40 -5.31
N GLN A 20 -10.89 11.27 -5.74
CA GLN A 20 -9.49 11.11 -5.45
C GLN A 20 -9.19 11.23 -3.97
N ARG A 21 -9.81 12.18 -3.28
CA ARG A 21 -9.66 12.33 -1.84
C ARG A 21 -10.18 11.11 -1.09
N ASN A 22 -11.33 10.61 -1.51
CA ASN A 22 -11.94 9.44 -0.90
C ASN A 22 -11.10 8.19 -1.14
N ALA A 23 -10.57 8.02 -2.35
CA ALA A 23 -9.71 6.91 -2.69
C ALA A 23 -8.41 6.96 -1.88
N ARG A 24 -7.82 8.15 -1.74
CA ARG A 24 -6.62 8.33 -0.93
C ARG A 24 -6.88 7.99 0.53
N LYS A 25 -7.98 8.52 1.08
CA LYS A 25 -8.33 8.26 2.48
C LYS A 25 -8.55 6.79 2.73
N GLU A 26 -9.25 6.11 1.83
CA GLU A 26 -9.48 4.68 1.94
C GLU A 26 -8.16 3.91 1.91
N ALA A 27 -7.26 4.26 1.00
CA ALA A 27 -5.96 3.64 0.92
C ALA A 27 -5.13 3.91 2.18
N GLU A 28 -5.15 5.15 2.69
CA GLU A 28 -4.47 5.50 3.94
C GLU A 28 -4.98 4.68 5.10
N ASP A 29 -6.30 4.52 5.21
CA ASP A 29 -6.91 3.75 6.29
C ASP A 29 -6.50 2.28 6.22
N ARG A 30 -6.48 1.70 5.02
CA ARG A 30 -6.04 0.31 4.83
C ARG A 30 -4.57 0.12 5.18
N LEU A 31 -3.72 1.07 4.80
CA LEU A 31 -2.30 1.01 5.14
C LEU A 31 -2.10 1.17 6.64
N ARG A 32 -2.84 2.10 7.26
CA ARG A 32 -2.76 2.31 8.70
C ARG A 32 -3.20 1.07 9.47
N ASP A 33 -4.24 0.39 9.02
CA ASP A 33 -4.70 -0.86 9.64
C ASP A 33 -3.60 -1.93 9.63
N ARG A 34 -2.69 -1.85 8.70
CA ARG A 34 -1.55 -2.77 8.59
C ARG A 34 -0.28 -2.23 9.26
N GLY A 35 -0.40 -1.13 9.98
CA GLY A 35 0.72 -0.53 10.70
C GLY A 35 1.68 0.26 9.82
N ILE A 36 1.24 0.69 8.65
CA ILE A 36 2.10 1.39 7.70
C ILE A 36 1.72 2.87 7.65
N PRO A 37 2.66 3.78 7.99
CA PRO A 37 2.37 5.20 7.99
C PRO A 37 2.33 5.77 6.57
N VAL A 38 1.43 6.73 6.37
CA VAL A 38 1.36 7.55 5.16
C VAL A 38 1.67 8.99 5.59
N PHE A 39 2.50 9.66 4.82
CA PHE A 39 2.93 11.03 5.16
C PHE A 39 2.24 12.03 4.24
N ALA A 40 2.08 13.26 4.73
CA ALA A 40 1.43 14.32 3.98
C ALA A 40 2.13 14.61 2.65
N ARG A 41 3.44 14.38 2.58
CA ARG A 41 4.23 14.58 1.36
C ARG A 41 4.01 13.50 0.30
N ASP A 42 3.42 12.37 0.67
CA ASP A 42 3.16 11.29 -0.28
C ASP A 42 2.06 11.73 -1.25
N THR A 43 2.29 11.53 -2.55
CA THR A 43 1.26 11.84 -3.54
C THR A 43 0.16 10.78 -3.52
N ASP A 44 -0.99 11.11 -4.11
CA ASP A 44 -2.10 10.16 -4.20
C ASP A 44 -1.69 8.90 -4.94
N ASP A 45 -0.93 9.03 -6.02
CA ASP A 45 -0.43 7.89 -6.78
C ASP A 45 0.54 7.05 -5.95
N GLU A 46 1.41 7.70 -5.18
CA GLU A 46 2.34 7.01 -4.31
C GLU A 46 1.60 6.21 -3.23
N VAL A 47 0.55 6.78 -2.65
CA VAL A 47 -0.25 6.08 -1.65
C VAL A 47 -0.93 4.85 -2.25
N ALA A 48 -1.49 4.99 -3.45
CA ALA A 48 -2.10 3.87 -4.16
C ALA A 48 -1.08 2.77 -4.46
N ASP A 49 0.12 3.16 -4.89
CA ASP A 49 1.19 2.21 -5.18
C ASP A 49 1.68 1.50 -3.93
N LEU A 50 1.72 2.19 -2.79
CA LEU A 50 2.07 1.57 -1.52
C LEU A 50 1.06 0.50 -1.14
N LEU A 51 -0.22 0.80 -1.27
CA LEU A 51 -1.27 -0.18 -0.96
C LEU A 51 -1.16 -1.39 -1.87
N ASP A 52 -0.95 -1.18 -3.17
CA ASP A 52 -0.76 -2.28 -4.12
C ASP A 52 0.42 -3.17 -3.72
N ALA A 53 1.55 -2.56 -3.36
CA ALA A 53 2.74 -3.30 -2.94
C ALA A 53 2.45 -4.13 -1.69
N ILE A 54 1.76 -3.57 -0.71
CA ILE A 54 1.40 -4.28 0.52
C ILE A 54 0.44 -5.42 0.22
N GLU A 55 -0.52 -5.23 -0.66
CA GLU A 55 -1.44 -6.30 -1.05
C GLU A 55 -0.72 -7.44 -1.76
N ARG A 56 0.29 -7.12 -2.56
CA ARG A 56 1.16 -8.14 -3.18
C ARG A 56 1.96 -8.90 -2.14
N PHE A 57 2.42 -8.21 -1.11
CA PHE A 57 3.11 -8.83 0.00
C PHE A 57 2.18 -9.79 0.75
N GLU A 58 0.95 -9.35 1.05
CA GLU A 58 -0.06 -10.19 1.69
C GLU A 58 -0.34 -11.45 0.88
N SER A 59 -0.48 -11.31 -0.43
CA SER A 59 -0.72 -12.45 -1.32
C SER A 59 0.43 -13.46 -1.28
N ALA A 60 1.66 -12.96 -1.18
CA ALA A 60 2.83 -13.82 -1.08
C ALA A 60 2.85 -14.58 0.25
N VAL A 61 2.45 -13.92 1.35
CA VAL A 61 2.33 -14.56 2.66
C VAL A 61 1.25 -15.65 2.62
N GLU A 62 0.09 -15.34 2.08
CA GLU A 62 -1.03 -16.30 1.96
C GLU A 62 -0.66 -17.50 1.11
N ALA A 63 0.10 -17.29 0.04
CA ALA A 63 0.56 -18.38 -0.82
C ALA A 63 1.47 -19.37 -0.09
N LEU A 64 2.12 -18.93 0.98
CA LEU A 64 2.92 -19.80 1.85
C LEU A 64 2.09 -20.44 2.97
N GLY A 65 0.77 -20.22 2.97
CA GLY A 65 -0.13 -20.75 3.99
C GLY A 65 -0.10 -19.99 5.29
N GLY A 66 0.42 -18.76 5.27
CA GLY A 66 0.49 -17.91 6.46
C GLY A 66 -0.52 -16.78 6.46
N ASP A 67 -0.60 -16.09 7.57
CA ASP A 67 -1.36 -14.86 7.71
C ASP A 67 -0.41 -13.69 7.81
N LEU A 68 -0.81 -12.55 7.29
CA LEU A 68 -0.03 -11.33 7.42
C LEU A 68 0.11 -10.96 8.89
N LEU A 69 1.34 -10.80 9.33
CA LEU A 69 1.64 -10.41 10.70
C LEU A 69 1.92 -8.91 10.73
N VAL A 70 1.29 -8.23 11.67
CA VAL A 70 1.44 -6.79 11.84
C VAL A 70 2.27 -6.52 13.07
N ASN A 71 3.25 -5.63 12.95
CA ASN A 71 4.08 -5.23 14.07
C ASN A 71 3.27 -4.28 14.96
N ARG A 72 2.69 -4.82 16.03
CA ARG A 72 1.88 -4.06 16.98
C ARG A 72 2.58 -3.98 18.32
N LEU A 73 2.46 -2.83 18.98
CA LEU A 73 2.96 -2.64 20.32
C LEU A 73 2.26 -3.60 21.28
N GLY A 74 3.02 -4.35 22.05
CA GLY A 74 2.49 -5.31 23.01
C GLY A 74 2.06 -6.64 22.41
N ALA A 75 2.17 -6.83 21.11
CA ALA A 75 1.89 -8.11 20.47
C ALA A 75 3.04 -9.09 20.71
N SER A 76 2.72 -10.39 20.75
CA SER A 76 3.72 -11.43 20.82
C SER A 76 4.63 -11.36 19.59
N GLU A 77 5.87 -11.81 19.73
CA GLU A 77 6.76 -11.87 18.58
C GLU A 77 6.15 -12.72 17.48
N PRO A 78 6.22 -12.26 16.23
CA PRO A 78 5.71 -13.06 15.11
C PRO A 78 6.52 -14.35 14.98
N GLN A 79 5.85 -15.44 14.66
CA GLN A 79 6.49 -16.72 14.46
C GLN A 79 7.45 -16.71 13.27
N ASP A 80 7.14 -15.91 12.25
CA ASP A 80 8.01 -15.75 11.10
C ASP A 80 8.06 -14.26 10.73
N ARG A 81 9.22 -13.66 10.93
CA ARG A 81 9.41 -12.24 10.63
C ARG A 81 9.27 -11.91 9.15
N ALA A 82 9.47 -12.90 8.29
CA ALA A 82 9.26 -12.70 6.85
C ALA A 82 7.80 -12.40 6.50
N PHE A 83 6.87 -12.70 7.41
CA PHE A 83 5.44 -12.41 7.23
C PHE A 83 5.05 -11.03 7.74
N VAL A 84 6.01 -10.25 8.22
CA VAL A 84 5.79 -8.88 8.67
C VAL A 84 6.30 -7.94 7.58
N PRO A 85 5.48 -7.00 7.09
CA PRO A 85 5.98 -6.05 6.10
C PRO A 85 7.10 -5.19 6.68
N PRO A 86 8.06 -4.76 5.85
CA PRO A 86 9.13 -3.88 6.34
C PRO A 86 8.56 -2.62 6.98
N ALA A 87 9.21 -2.12 8.02
CA ALA A 87 8.81 -0.88 8.65
C ALA A 87 9.28 0.30 7.80
N ARG A 88 8.42 1.31 7.67
CA ARG A 88 8.77 2.53 6.95
C ARG A 88 9.44 3.52 7.89
N ALA A 89 10.63 4.00 7.52
CA ALA A 89 11.33 5.03 8.30
C ALA A 89 10.67 6.40 8.09
N PRO A 90 10.68 7.28 9.11
CA PRO A 90 10.03 8.60 8.99
C PRO A 90 10.57 9.47 7.85
N GLY A 91 11.84 9.32 7.50
CA GLY A 91 12.44 10.07 6.40
C GLY A 91 12.42 9.34 5.07
N GLU A 92 11.85 8.15 5.03
CA GLU A 92 11.90 7.31 3.83
C GLU A 92 10.82 7.73 2.83
N GLY A 93 11.21 7.97 1.57
CA GLY A 93 10.28 8.26 0.50
C GLY A 93 9.42 7.06 0.16
N ALA A 94 8.21 7.33 -0.35
CA ALA A 94 7.25 6.29 -0.69
C ALA A 94 7.81 5.30 -1.71
N GLU A 95 8.50 5.78 -2.73
CA GLU A 95 9.06 4.93 -3.77
C GLU A 95 10.12 3.97 -3.22
N ASN A 96 11.00 4.47 -2.35
CA ASN A 96 12.02 3.62 -1.74
C ASN A 96 11.38 2.54 -0.86
N TYR A 97 10.40 2.92 -0.05
CA TYR A 97 9.69 1.97 0.81
C TYR A 97 8.96 0.92 -0.04
N ARG A 98 8.25 1.37 -1.09
CA ARG A 98 7.57 0.46 -2.03
C ARG A 98 8.52 -0.58 -2.59
N SER A 99 9.70 -0.16 -3.03
CA SER A 99 10.71 -1.07 -3.57
C SER A 99 11.12 -2.13 -2.56
N ARG A 100 11.27 -1.75 -1.29
CA ARG A 100 11.62 -2.70 -0.23
C ARG A 100 10.50 -3.72 0.03
N VAL A 101 9.25 -3.25 0.00
CA VAL A 101 8.08 -4.14 0.16
C VAL A 101 8.02 -5.14 -0.99
N LEU A 102 8.19 -4.67 -2.21
CA LEU A 102 8.16 -5.56 -3.39
C LEU A 102 9.31 -6.56 -3.38
N ALA A 103 10.49 -6.16 -2.90
CA ALA A 103 11.62 -7.08 -2.75
C ALA A 103 11.32 -8.15 -1.71
N ALA A 104 10.68 -7.77 -0.60
CA ALA A 104 10.27 -8.73 0.43
C ALA A 104 9.23 -9.71 -0.12
N ALA A 105 8.26 -9.24 -0.91
CA ALA A 105 7.27 -10.09 -1.55
C ALA A 105 7.93 -11.08 -2.52
N ALA A 106 8.90 -10.59 -3.30
CA ALA A 106 9.63 -11.45 -4.24
C ALA A 106 10.43 -12.54 -3.51
N ALA A 107 11.01 -12.20 -2.35
CA ALA A 107 11.73 -13.19 -1.54
C ALA A 107 10.79 -14.30 -1.05
N LEU A 108 9.58 -13.94 -0.63
CA LEU A 108 8.59 -14.93 -0.20
C LEU A 108 8.16 -15.84 -1.37
N ARG A 109 8.00 -15.28 -2.55
CA ARG A 109 7.65 -16.07 -3.74
C ARG A 109 8.75 -17.03 -4.14
N ARG A 110 10.02 -16.63 -4.01
CA ARG A 110 11.15 -17.54 -4.24
C ARG A 110 11.15 -18.66 -3.23
N ARG A 111 10.83 -18.37 -1.97
CA ARG A 111 10.72 -19.35 -0.91
C ARG A 111 9.62 -20.38 -1.24
N GLN A 112 8.48 -19.90 -1.74
CA GLN A 112 7.38 -20.77 -2.16
C GLN A 112 7.81 -21.73 -3.27
N ARG A 113 8.57 -21.23 -4.25
CA ARG A 113 9.03 -22.06 -5.36
C ARG A 113 10.11 -23.08 -4.96
N ALA A 114 10.85 -22.78 -3.91
CA ALA A 114 11.87 -23.68 -3.39
C ALA A 114 11.26 -24.85 -2.62
N ASP A 115 10.09 -24.65 -2.06
CA ASP A 115 9.36 -25.69 -1.35
C ASP A 115 8.55 -26.53 -2.32
#